data_d9c0765073bc07560bd0199015d1865d
#
_entry.id   d9c0765073bc07560bd0199015d1865d
#
_cell.length_a   1.000
_cell.length_b   1.000
_cell.length_c   1.000
_cell.angle_alpha   90.00
_cell.angle_beta   90.00
_cell.angle_gamma   90.00
#
_symmetry.space_group_name_H-M   'P 1'
#
loop_
_entity.id
_entity.type
_entity.pdbx_description
1 polymer ?
#
loop_
_entity_poly.entity_id
_entity_poly.type
_entity_poly.pdbx_seq_one_letter_code
_entity_poly.pdbx_strand_id
1 'polypeptide(L)'
;MAIALTFTSCHKEQLNIIGSTSIPELEGRMLYLRIFQNSELQVLDSAAITHGKFQFTAPAKDSMIMAFLFLGDESLLPMVVNRTEPLTITLSENERRVEGSALNDTLYAFIKRKNVIDQQMAELPRRESQMILDGIDHDEILRQLSQEATLLSARENEMVMRFIKDNMDNILAPGVFMIVTSNLPYPILNPQIEELVTLGSPTFLNDAYVAEYLEMARENMEKINE
;
A
#
# COMPACT_ATOMS: atom_id res chain seq x y z
N MET A 1 -2.17 -60.38 -9.45
CA MET A 1 -1.87 -59.09 -10.16
C MET A 1 -2.53 -57.98 -9.38
N ALA A 2 -1.71 -57.30 -8.53
CA ALA A 2 -2.24 -56.25 -7.64
C ALA A 2 -2.08 -54.89 -8.36
N ILE A 3 -3.17 -54.21 -8.62
CA ILE A 3 -3.18 -52.84 -9.20
C ILE A 3 -2.99 -51.87 -8.05
N ALA A 4 -1.79 -51.26 -7.99
CA ALA A 4 -1.52 -50.16 -7.09
C ALA A 4 -2.18 -48.89 -7.66
N LEU A 5 -3.27 -48.42 -7.04
CA LEU A 5 -3.85 -47.11 -7.28
C LEU A 5 -2.98 -46.05 -6.61
N THR A 6 -2.15 -45.37 -7.38
CA THR A 6 -1.43 -44.17 -6.93
C THR A 6 -2.41 -43.02 -6.92
N PHE A 7 -2.87 -42.63 -5.74
CA PHE A 7 -3.58 -41.35 -5.54
C PHE A 7 -2.55 -40.22 -5.67
N THR A 8 -2.48 -39.56 -6.83
CA THR A 8 -1.83 -38.27 -6.96
C THR A 8 -2.73 -37.26 -6.28
N SER A 9 -2.44 -36.93 -5.02
CA SER A 9 -3.01 -35.79 -4.34
C SER A 9 -2.53 -34.53 -5.07
N CYS A 10 -3.42 -33.88 -5.81
CA CYS A 10 -3.20 -32.53 -6.29
C CYS A 10 -3.20 -31.60 -5.06
N HIS A 11 -2.04 -31.36 -4.47
CA HIS A 11 -1.87 -30.30 -3.51
C HIS A 11 -2.02 -28.99 -4.30
N LYS A 12 -3.17 -28.34 -4.21
CA LYS A 12 -3.30 -26.94 -4.60
C LYS A 12 -2.38 -26.17 -3.67
N GLU A 13 -1.32 -25.62 -4.23
CA GLU A 13 -0.42 -24.76 -3.47
C GLU A 13 -1.22 -23.59 -2.92
N GLN A 14 -1.08 -23.33 -1.64
CA GLN A 14 -1.81 -22.30 -0.90
C GLN A 14 -0.84 -21.22 -0.45
N LEU A 15 -1.33 -20.01 -0.28
CA LEU A 15 -0.59 -18.95 0.40
C LEU A 15 -0.25 -19.41 1.82
N ASN A 16 0.96 -19.10 2.25
CA ASN A 16 1.40 -19.33 3.62
C ASN A 16 1.69 -17.99 4.29
N ILE A 17 0.65 -17.36 4.80
CA ILE A 17 0.74 -16.08 5.49
C ILE A 17 0.28 -16.29 6.92
N ILE A 18 1.20 -16.15 7.86
CA ILE A 18 0.91 -16.21 9.30
C ILE A 18 1.04 -14.83 9.90
N GLY A 19 0.26 -14.56 10.93
CA GLY A 19 0.34 -13.27 11.59
C GLY A 19 0.10 -13.35 13.10
N SER A 20 0.57 -12.32 13.78
CA SER A 20 0.34 -12.12 15.20
C SER A 20 0.02 -10.67 15.53
N THR A 21 -0.74 -10.47 16.59
CA THR A 21 -1.03 -9.15 17.15
C THR A 21 -0.85 -9.16 18.66
N SER A 22 -0.35 -8.04 19.18
CA SER A 22 -0.32 -7.72 20.61
C SER A 22 -1.39 -6.71 21.01
N ILE A 23 -2.29 -6.31 20.09
CA ILE A 23 -3.38 -5.36 20.32
C ILE A 23 -4.59 -6.13 20.84
N PRO A 24 -4.98 -5.97 22.12
CA PRO A 24 -6.06 -6.77 22.73
C PRO A 24 -7.42 -6.55 22.06
N GLU A 25 -7.69 -5.36 21.54
CA GLU A 25 -8.94 -4.96 20.90
C GLU A 25 -9.19 -5.68 19.56
N LEU A 26 -8.16 -6.31 19.02
CA LEU A 26 -8.25 -7.09 17.79
C LEU A 26 -8.65 -8.55 18.04
N GLU A 27 -8.64 -9.04 19.30
CA GLU A 27 -9.04 -10.41 19.61
C GLU A 27 -10.47 -10.72 19.14
N GLY A 28 -10.65 -11.83 18.45
CA GLY A 28 -11.94 -12.21 17.87
C GLY A 28 -12.36 -11.42 16.62
N ARG A 29 -11.62 -10.39 16.21
CA ARG A 29 -11.95 -9.62 15.00
C ARG A 29 -11.56 -10.38 13.74
N MET A 30 -12.27 -10.11 12.66
CA MET A 30 -12.02 -10.68 11.34
C MET A 30 -11.11 -9.76 10.53
N LEU A 31 -10.03 -10.31 10.03
CA LEU A 31 -9.14 -9.67 9.06
C LEU A 31 -9.47 -10.17 7.65
N TYR A 32 -9.32 -9.28 6.67
CA TYR A 32 -9.55 -9.58 5.26
C TYR A 32 -8.29 -9.28 4.46
N LEU A 33 -7.86 -10.24 3.65
CA LEU A 33 -6.82 -10.06 2.65
C LEU A 33 -7.51 -9.68 1.34
N ARG A 34 -7.27 -8.45 0.83
CA ARG A 34 -7.90 -7.95 -0.39
C ARG A 34 -6.86 -7.70 -1.47
N ILE A 35 -7.24 -7.90 -2.72
CA ILE A 35 -6.44 -7.59 -3.92
C ILE A 35 -7.25 -6.74 -4.87
N PHE A 36 -6.58 -5.92 -5.70
CA PHE A 36 -7.25 -5.20 -6.78
C PHE A 36 -7.51 -6.14 -7.94
N GLN A 37 -8.77 -6.27 -8.33
CA GLN A 37 -9.21 -7.08 -9.45
C GLN A 37 -10.58 -6.61 -9.93
N ASN A 38 -10.79 -6.52 -11.26
CA ASN A 38 -12.05 -6.06 -11.86
C ASN A 38 -12.47 -4.68 -11.32
N SER A 39 -11.54 -3.73 -11.28
CA SER A 39 -11.77 -2.32 -10.89
C SER A 39 -12.12 -2.09 -9.42
N GLU A 40 -11.94 -3.11 -8.56
CA GLU A 40 -12.25 -3.00 -7.14
C GLU A 40 -11.35 -3.87 -6.25
N LEU A 41 -11.34 -3.58 -4.95
CA LEU A 41 -10.66 -4.39 -3.95
C LEU A 41 -11.53 -5.58 -3.55
N GLN A 42 -11.22 -6.76 -4.08
CA GLN A 42 -11.92 -8.01 -3.81
C GLN A 42 -11.25 -8.79 -2.68
N VAL A 43 -12.06 -9.46 -1.85
CA VAL A 43 -11.57 -10.34 -0.79
C VAL A 43 -10.95 -11.60 -1.40
N LEU A 44 -9.68 -11.82 -1.16
CA LEU A 44 -8.95 -13.03 -1.52
C LEU A 44 -9.12 -14.11 -0.43
N ASP A 45 -9.03 -13.70 0.84
CA ASP A 45 -9.17 -14.58 2.00
C ASP A 45 -9.57 -13.78 3.26
N SER A 46 -10.00 -14.49 4.31
CA SER A 46 -10.32 -13.90 5.61
C SER A 46 -9.89 -14.80 6.75
N ALA A 47 -9.47 -14.21 7.86
CA ALA A 47 -9.01 -14.93 9.03
C ALA A 47 -9.46 -14.24 10.33
N ALA A 48 -9.99 -15.03 11.27
CA ALA A 48 -10.27 -14.54 12.62
C ALA A 48 -8.98 -14.51 13.45
N ILE A 49 -8.83 -13.49 14.28
CA ILE A 49 -7.75 -13.43 15.26
C ILE A 49 -8.15 -14.28 16.46
N THR A 50 -7.31 -15.26 16.80
CA THR A 50 -7.54 -16.16 17.93
C THR A 50 -6.27 -16.29 18.74
N HIS A 51 -6.32 -15.94 20.01
CA HIS A 51 -5.15 -15.87 20.92
C HIS A 51 -4.01 -15.03 20.33
N GLY A 52 -4.36 -13.89 19.75
CA GLY A 52 -3.43 -12.98 19.11
C GLY A 52 -2.79 -13.51 17.83
N LYS A 53 -3.31 -14.58 17.20
CA LYS A 53 -2.76 -15.19 15.98
C LYS A 53 -3.82 -15.29 14.88
N PHE A 54 -3.37 -15.26 13.62
CA PHE A 54 -4.22 -15.47 12.45
C PHE A 54 -3.40 -16.07 11.30
N GLN A 55 -4.08 -16.67 10.32
CA GLN A 55 -3.45 -17.28 9.15
C GLN A 55 -4.35 -17.18 7.93
N PHE A 56 -3.76 -16.85 6.78
CA PHE A 56 -4.40 -16.90 5.47
C PHE A 56 -3.88 -18.08 4.67
N THR A 57 -4.79 -18.77 3.98
CA THR A 57 -4.51 -20.02 3.24
C THR A 57 -5.20 -20.06 1.88
N ALA A 58 -5.52 -18.90 1.30
CA ALA A 58 -6.14 -18.80 -0.02
C ALA A 58 -5.32 -19.57 -1.09
N PRO A 59 -5.97 -20.03 -2.18
CA PRO A 59 -5.24 -20.57 -3.31
C PRO A 59 -4.23 -19.58 -3.83
N ALA A 60 -2.97 -20.01 -3.95
CA ALA A 60 -1.90 -19.15 -4.45
C ALA A 60 -2.05 -18.92 -5.96
N LYS A 61 -1.88 -17.68 -6.41
CA LYS A 61 -1.74 -17.35 -7.82
C LYS A 61 -0.30 -17.56 -8.27
N ASP A 62 -0.10 -17.88 -9.56
CA ASP A 62 1.25 -18.10 -10.11
C ASP A 62 2.06 -16.80 -10.20
N SER A 63 1.40 -15.65 -10.24
CA SER A 63 2.03 -14.34 -10.32
C SER A 63 2.12 -13.67 -8.94
N MET A 64 3.13 -12.84 -8.76
CA MET A 64 3.19 -11.91 -7.63
C MET A 64 2.06 -10.89 -7.74
N ILE A 65 1.39 -10.60 -6.63
CA ILE A 65 0.31 -9.63 -6.55
C ILE A 65 0.49 -8.71 -5.36
N MET A 66 0.04 -7.45 -5.51
CA MET A 66 -0.13 -6.55 -4.37
C MET A 66 -1.42 -6.91 -3.65
N ALA A 67 -1.31 -7.16 -2.35
CA ALA A 67 -2.44 -7.43 -1.46
C ALA A 67 -2.45 -6.43 -0.31
N PHE A 68 -3.61 -6.24 0.28
CA PHE A 68 -3.84 -5.31 1.38
C PHE A 68 -4.56 -6.02 2.51
N LEU A 69 -4.06 -5.87 3.72
CA LEU A 69 -4.73 -6.35 4.93
C LEU A 69 -5.72 -5.31 5.43
N PHE A 70 -6.94 -5.75 5.69
CA PHE A 70 -8.03 -4.90 6.17
C PHE A 70 -8.62 -5.40 7.48
N LEU A 71 -9.04 -4.45 8.32
CA LEU A 71 -9.93 -4.66 9.45
C LEU A 71 -11.27 -3.96 9.13
N GLY A 72 -12.28 -4.72 8.70
CA GLY A 72 -13.47 -4.13 8.10
C GLY A 72 -13.13 -3.35 6.84
N ASP A 73 -13.32 -2.03 6.84
CA ASP A 73 -13.00 -1.15 5.73
C ASP A 73 -11.69 -0.35 5.96
N GLU A 74 -11.06 -0.50 7.13
CA GLU A 74 -9.77 0.12 7.42
C GLU A 74 -8.64 -0.70 6.81
N SER A 75 -7.84 -0.08 5.92
CA SER A 75 -6.59 -0.67 5.41
C SER A 75 -5.51 -0.59 6.48
N LEU A 76 -4.99 -1.74 6.90
CA LEU A 76 -3.96 -1.83 7.94
C LEU A 76 -2.55 -1.78 7.35
N LEU A 77 -2.30 -2.55 6.29
CA LEU A 77 -0.98 -2.63 5.66
C LEU A 77 -1.04 -3.26 4.25
N PRO A 78 -0.17 -2.83 3.32
CA PRO A 78 0.06 -3.48 2.02
C PRO A 78 1.11 -4.58 2.11
N MET A 79 1.07 -5.55 1.17
CA MET A 79 2.09 -6.57 1.04
C MET A 79 2.16 -7.13 -0.39
N VAL A 80 3.34 -7.59 -0.78
CA VAL A 80 3.52 -8.42 -1.98
C VAL A 80 3.35 -9.87 -1.58
N VAL A 81 2.43 -10.57 -2.20
CA VAL A 81 2.19 -11.99 -1.97
C VAL A 81 2.50 -12.81 -3.22
N ASN A 82 3.06 -13.99 -3.02
CA ASN A 82 3.28 -14.99 -4.06
C ASN A 82 3.12 -16.40 -3.48
N ARG A 83 3.21 -17.40 -4.36
CA ARG A 83 3.03 -18.81 -4.01
C ARG A 83 4.19 -19.40 -3.20
N THR A 84 5.39 -18.89 -3.36
CA THR A 84 6.62 -19.58 -2.92
C THR A 84 7.19 -19.03 -1.62
N GLU A 85 6.86 -17.79 -1.26
CA GLU A 85 7.45 -17.11 -0.11
C GLU A 85 6.46 -17.08 1.06
N PRO A 86 6.76 -17.77 2.18
CA PRO A 86 5.98 -17.64 3.38
C PRO A 86 6.16 -16.23 3.97
N LEU A 87 5.04 -15.62 4.39
CA LEU A 87 5.06 -14.28 4.97
C LEU A 87 4.67 -14.32 6.44
N THR A 88 5.29 -13.45 7.23
CA THR A 88 4.94 -13.21 8.63
C THR A 88 4.46 -11.78 8.80
N ILE A 89 3.28 -11.62 9.39
CA ILE A 89 2.68 -10.30 9.69
C ILE A 89 2.77 -10.03 11.18
N THR A 90 3.27 -8.87 11.55
CA THR A 90 3.23 -8.36 12.93
C THR A 90 2.35 -7.12 12.99
N LEU A 91 1.35 -7.14 13.90
CA LEU A 91 0.50 -6.01 14.22
C LEU A 91 0.66 -5.64 15.69
N SER A 92 1.17 -4.46 15.96
CA SER A 92 1.25 -3.89 17.30
C SER A 92 0.90 -2.41 17.27
N GLU A 93 0.76 -1.77 18.42
CA GLU A 93 0.51 -0.33 18.50
C GLU A 93 1.61 0.49 17.82
N ASN A 94 2.85 0.02 17.89
CA ASN A 94 4.03 0.75 17.41
C ASN A 94 4.58 0.23 16.08
N GLU A 95 4.15 -0.95 15.62
CA GLU A 95 4.71 -1.58 14.43
C GLU A 95 3.64 -2.37 13.67
N ARG A 96 3.56 -2.09 12.38
CA ARG A 96 2.81 -2.88 11.40
C ARG A 96 3.79 -3.29 10.31
N ARG A 97 4.08 -4.59 10.20
CA ARG A 97 5.15 -5.09 9.32
C ARG A 97 4.82 -6.43 8.69
N VAL A 98 5.34 -6.63 7.48
CA VAL A 98 5.39 -7.93 6.78
C VAL A 98 6.84 -8.29 6.52
N GLU A 99 7.20 -9.52 6.82
CA GLU A 99 8.52 -10.09 6.61
C GLU A 99 8.43 -11.39 5.80
N GLY A 100 9.52 -11.82 5.21
CA GLY A 100 9.65 -13.11 4.52
C GLY A 100 9.92 -13.00 3.03
N SER A 101 10.04 -11.77 2.47
CA SER A 101 10.47 -11.59 1.08
C SER A 101 11.25 -10.30 0.88
N ALA A 102 12.19 -10.31 -0.07
CA ALA A 102 13.00 -9.13 -0.41
C ALA A 102 12.16 -7.96 -0.93
N LEU A 103 11.04 -8.24 -1.64
CA LEU A 103 10.13 -7.20 -2.11
C LEU A 103 9.37 -6.55 -0.95
N ASN A 104 8.91 -7.33 0.03
CA ASN A 104 8.30 -6.76 1.23
C ASN A 104 9.31 -5.96 2.05
N ASP A 105 10.56 -6.41 2.21
CA ASP A 105 11.60 -5.64 2.88
C ASP A 105 11.84 -4.28 2.19
N THR A 106 11.86 -4.26 0.85
CA THR A 106 11.99 -3.04 0.04
C THR A 106 10.78 -2.12 0.22
N LEU A 107 9.56 -2.68 0.18
CA LEU A 107 8.31 -1.94 0.39
C LEU A 107 8.27 -1.31 1.79
N TYR A 108 8.63 -2.07 2.83
CA TYR A 108 8.60 -1.57 4.20
C TYR A 108 9.71 -0.58 4.51
N ALA A 109 10.86 -0.67 3.84
CA ALA A 109 11.88 0.37 3.90
C ALA A 109 11.40 1.71 3.28
N PHE A 110 10.58 1.64 2.23
CA PHE A 110 9.91 2.81 1.64
C PHE A 110 8.83 3.36 2.59
N ILE A 111 7.89 2.50 3.06
CA ILE A 111 6.80 2.89 3.96
C ILE A 111 7.34 3.56 5.22
N LYS A 112 8.40 3.03 5.82
CA LYS A 112 9.04 3.63 7.00
C LYS A 112 9.51 5.07 6.74
N ARG A 113 10.12 5.34 5.57
CA ARG A 113 10.55 6.68 5.20
C ARG A 113 9.37 7.62 4.94
N LYS A 114 8.32 7.10 4.27
CA LYS A 114 7.08 7.86 4.04
C LYS A 114 6.42 8.25 5.35
N ASN A 115 6.26 7.32 6.28
CA ASN A 115 5.65 7.58 7.59
C ASN A 115 6.37 8.68 8.37
N VAL A 116 7.70 8.82 8.24
CA VAL A 116 8.42 9.93 8.88
C VAL A 116 7.99 11.29 8.31
N ILE A 117 7.78 11.39 6.99
CA ILE A 117 7.30 12.62 6.36
C ILE A 117 5.84 12.88 6.74
N ASP A 118 4.99 11.84 6.70
CA ASP A 118 3.58 11.94 7.10
C ASP A 118 3.43 12.45 8.54
N GLN A 119 4.25 11.93 9.47
CA GLN A 119 4.27 12.39 10.86
C GLN A 119 4.69 13.86 10.97
N GLN A 120 5.70 14.29 10.21
CA GLN A 120 6.12 15.70 10.19
C GLN A 120 5.00 16.60 9.66
N MET A 121 4.29 16.18 8.61
CA MET A 121 3.12 16.90 8.09
C MET A 121 1.98 16.95 9.12
N ALA A 122 1.69 15.86 9.80
CA ALA A 122 0.64 15.77 10.81
C ALA A 122 0.94 16.64 12.08
N GLU A 123 2.21 16.97 12.35
CA GLU A 123 2.60 17.84 13.46
C GLU A 123 2.41 19.34 13.15
N LEU A 124 2.25 19.76 11.90
CA LEU A 124 2.14 21.19 11.54
C LEU A 124 0.94 21.88 12.21
N PRO A 125 -0.28 21.32 12.28
CA PRO A 125 -1.40 21.95 12.96
C PRO A 125 -1.16 22.13 14.48
N ARG A 126 -0.47 21.17 15.11
CA ARG A 126 -0.12 21.28 16.53
C ARG A 126 0.88 22.41 16.76
N ARG A 127 1.87 22.55 15.89
CA ARG A 127 2.85 23.64 15.95
C ARG A 127 2.21 24.99 15.69
N GLU A 128 1.27 25.10 14.76
CA GLU A 128 0.46 26.31 14.56
C GLU A 128 -0.20 26.75 15.85
N SER A 129 -0.92 25.82 16.50
CA SER A 129 -1.58 26.10 17.80
C SER A 129 -0.60 26.59 18.86
N GLN A 130 0.59 25.97 18.95
CA GLN A 130 1.62 26.39 19.89
C GLN A 130 2.16 27.80 19.59
N MET A 131 2.45 28.10 18.31
CA MET A 131 2.95 29.40 17.89
C MET A 131 1.94 30.54 18.16
N ILE A 132 0.65 30.27 18.02
CA ILE A 132 -0.43 31.20 18.39
C ILE A 132 -0.41 31.47 19.89
N LEU A 133 -0.27 30.43 20.74
CA LEU A 133 -0.16 30.57 22.19
C LEU A 133 1.09 31.34 22.60
N ASP A 134 2.17 31.20 21.88
CA ASP A 134 3.42 31.92 22.11
C ASP A 134 3.37 33.40 21.65
N GLY A 135 2.25 33.83 21.04
CA GLY A 135 2.01 35.21 20.61
C GLY A 135 2.76 35.60 19.33
N ILE A 136 3.14 34.61 18.51
CA ILE A 136 3.80 34.89 17.22
C ILE A 136 2.75 35.48 16.26
N ASP A 137 3.18 36.44 15.44
CA ASP A 137 2.32 37.07 14.44
C ASP A 137 1.77 36.05 13.45
N HIS A 138 0.49 36.20 13.09
CA HIS A 138 -0.23 35.26 12.26
C HIS A 138 0.38 35.09 10.85
N ASP A 139 0.81 36.19 10.23
CA ASP A 139 1.41 36.14 8.89
C ASP A 139 2.77 35.44 8.93
N GLU A 140 3.52 35.59 10.01
CA GLU A 140 4.78 34.87 10.24
C GLU A 140 4.54 33.36 10.45
N ILE A 141 3.50 32.98 11.21
CA ILE A 141 3.10 31.59 11.38
C ILE A 141 2.79 30.95 10.01
N LEU A 142 1.88 31.58 9.25
CA LEU A 142 1.50 31.08 7.93
C LEU A 142 2.69 30.95 6.99
N ARG A 143 3.58 31.94 6.97
CA ARG A 143 4.78 31.93 6.15
C ARG A 143 5.69 30.74 6.48
N GLN A 144 5.98 30.52 7.75
CA GLN A 144 6.88 29.43 8.19
C GLN A 144 6.26 28.07 7.93
N LEU A 145 5.01 27.84 8.32
CA LEU A 145 4.37 26.52 8.20
C LEU A 145 4.08 26.18 6.73
N SER A 146 3.68 27.15 5.90
CA SER A 146 3.47 26.91 4.46
C SER A 146 4.78 26.57 3.76
N GLN A 147 5.89 27.24 4.12
CA GLN A 147 7.20 26.92 3.57
C GLN A 147 7.63 25.50 3.96
N GLU A 148 7.44 25.11 5.22
CA GLU A 148 7.77 23.76 5.69
C GLU A 148 6.90 22.68 5.02
N ALA A 149 5.58 22.90 4.94
CA ALA A 149 4.66 22.00 4.24
C ALA A 149 5.07 21.80 2.77
N THR A 150 5.47 22.88 2.09
CA THR A 150 5.95 22.81 0.69
C THR A 150 7.22 21.96 0.58
N LEU A 151 8.18 22.12 1.50
CA LEU A 151 9.42 21.33 1.51
C LEU A 151 9.14 19.84 1.81
N LEU A 152 8.25 19.54 2.74
CA LEU A 152 7.87 18.16 3.07
C LEU A 152 7.16 17.50 1.87
N SER A 153 6.21 18.18 1.23
CA SER A 153 5.54 17.68 0.04
C SER A 153 6.50 17.44 -1.12
N ALA A 154 7.46 18.33 -1.34
CA ALA A 154 8.47 18.15 -2.39
C ALA A 154 9.36 16.93 -2.10
N ARG A 155 9.77 16.73 -0.84
CA ARG A 155 10.55 15.55 -0.42
C ARG A 155 9.78 14.25 -0.57
N GLU A 156 8.48 14.24 -0.21
CA GLU A 156 7.62 13.08 -0.39
C GLU A 156 7.50 12.73 -1.87
N ASN A 157 7.16 13.71 -2.72
CA ASN A 157 7.04 13.52 -4.16
C ASN A 157 8.34 12.97 -4.77
N GLU A 158 9.50 13.55 -4.44
CA GLU A 158 10.80 13.06 -4.94
C GLU A 158 11.04 11.60 -4.52
N MET A 159 10.74 11.26 -3.27
CA MET A 159 10.93 9.90 -2.74
C MET A 159 10.01 8.89 -3.44
N VAL A 160 8.73 9.23 -3.61
CA VAL A 160 7.72 8.39 -4.31
C VAL A 160 8.13 8.19 -5.77
N MET A 161 8.43 9.27 -6.49
CA MET A 161 8.81 9.23 -7.90
C MET A 161 10.08 8.38 -8.12
N ARG A 162 11.08 8.54 -7.27
CA ARG A 162 12.30 7.74 -7.32
C ARG A 162 12.00 6.26 -7.08
N PHE A 163 11.22 5.94 -6.03
CA PHE A 163 10.89 4.55 -5.73
C PHE A 163 10.14 3.87 -6.87
N ILE A 164 9.14 4.53 -7.46
CA ILE A 164 8.40 3.98 -8.59
C ILE A 164 9.32 3.75 -9.79
N LYS A 165 10.18 4.73 -10.14
CA LYS A 165 11.13 4.61 -11.25
C LYS A 165 12.13 3.47 -11.05
N ASP A 166 12.65 3.32 -9.84
CA ASP A 166 13.62 2.26 -9.51
C ASP A 166 13.01 0.85 -9.53
N ASN A 167 11.67 0.75 -9.51
CA ASN A 167 10.92 -0.51 -9.42
C ASN A 167 9.97 -0.75 -10.62
N MET A 168 10.08 -0.01 -11.72
CA MET A 168 9.12 -0.07 -12.84
C MET A 168 8.95 -1.45 -13.49
N ASP A 169 9.95 -2.33 -13.33
CA ASP A 169 9.93 -3.68 -13.90
C ASP A 169 9.41 -4.75 -12.94
N ASN A 170 8.90 -4.35 -11.77
CA ASN A 170 8.33 -5.27 -10.78
C ASN A 170 7.04 -4.72 -10.15
N ILE A 171 6.36 -5.55 -9.34
CA ILE A 171 5.06 -5.25 -8.73
C ILE A 171 5.07 -4.07 -7.74
N LEU A 172 6.24 -3.63 -7.27
CA LEU A 172 6.33 -2.53 -6.30
C LEU A 172 5.97 -1.17 -6.91
N ALA A 173 6.29 -0.94 -8.18
CA ALA A 173 5.94 0.31 -8.84
C ALA A 173 4.42 0.51 -8.93
N PRO A 174 3.62 -0.41 -9.55
CA PRO A 174 2.17 -0.29 -9.55
C PRO A 174 1.59 -0.32 -8.13
N GLY A 175 2.16 -1.11 -7.21
CA GLY A 175 1.70 -1.18 -5.82
C GLY A 175 1.86 0.14 -5.08
N VAL A 176 3.01 0.80 -5.16
CA VAL A 176 3.21 2.13 -4.55
C VAL A 176 2.40 3.19 -5.28
N PHE A 177 2.27 3.13 -6.60
CA PHE A 177 1.38 4.01 -7.35
C PHE A 177 -0.05 3.92 -6.82
N MET A 178 -0.58 2.71 -6.60
CA MET A 178 -1.90 2.50 -5.98
C MET A 178 -1.98 3.12 -4.58
N ILE A 179 -0.99 2.89 -3.71
CA ILE A 179 -0.98 3.42 -2.34
C ILE A 179 -1.08 4.95 -2.32
N VAL A 180 -0.35 5.63 -3.21
CA VAL A 180 -0.31 7.11 -3.20
C VAL A 180 -1.50 7.73 -3.92
N THR A 181 -2.05 7.08 -4.94
CA THR A 181 -3.16 7.61 -5.72
C THR A 181 -4.54 7.27 -5.15
N SER A 182 -4.67 6.19 -4.35
CA SER A 182 -5.93 5.81 -3.70
C SER A 182 -6.45 6.85 -2.69
N ASN A 183 -5.59 7.75 -2.21
CA ASN A 183 -5.98 8.86 -1.32
C ASN A 183 -6.43 10.12 -2.09
N LEU A 184 -6.31 10.14 -3.41
CA LEU A 184 -6.80 11.25 -4.22
C LEU A 184 -8.33 11.17 -4.36
N PRO A 185 -9.04 12.31 -4.34
CA PRO A 185 -10.50 12.32 -4.44
C PRO A 185 -11.02 11.79 -5.78
N TYR A 186 -10.22 11.88 -6.82
CA TYR A 186 -10.48 11.32 -8.14
C TYR A 186 -9.17 11.20 -8.94
N PRO A 187 -9.08 10.29 -9.92
CA PRO A 187 -7.92 10.17 -10.80
C PRO A 187 -7.68 11.44 -11.61
N ILE A 188 -6.43 11.92 -11.61
CA ILE A 188 -5.97 13.11 -12.35
C ILE A 188 -4.63 12.82 -13.03
N LEU A 189 -4.35 13.54 -14.12
CA LEU A 189 -3.02 13.63 -14.70
C LEU A 189 -2.35 14.91 -14.21
N ASN A 190 -1.43 14.76 -13.27
CA ASN A 190 -0.53 15.83 -12.85
C ASN A 190 0.87 15.62 -13.49
N PRO A 191 1.77 16.61 -13.47
CA PRO A 191 3.09 16.49 -14.10
C PRO A 191 3.90 15.27 -13.66
N GLN A 192 3.77 14.84 -12.40
CA GLN A 192 4.47 13.66 -11.88
C GLN A 192 3.93 12.37 -12.49
N ILE A 193 2.61 12.23 -12.61
CA ILE A 193 1.98 11.07 -13.24
C ILE A 193 2.28 11.05 -14.74
N GLU A 194 2.28 12.19 -15.42
CA GLU A 194 2.67 12.28 -16.83
C GLU A 194 4.13 11.86 -17.05
N GLU A 195 5.03 12.22 -16.12
CA GLU A 195 6.41 11.76 -16.14
C GLU A 195 6.51 10.24 -15.97
N LEU A 196 5.74 9.64 -15.04
CA LEU A 196 5.69 8.20 -14.85
C LEU A 196 5.14 7.47 -16.09
N VAL A 197 4.15 8.03 -16.77
CA VAL A 197 3.62 7.48 -18.02
C VAL A 197 4.67 7.53 -19.13
N THR A 198 5.41 8.63 -19.24
CA THR A 198 6.44 8.81 -20.26
C THR A 198 7.61 7.84 -20.09
N LEU A 199 8.00 7.55 -18.85
CA LEU A 199 9.11 6.67 -18.51
C LEU A 199 8.68 5.23 -18.24
N GLY A 200 7.38 4.95 -18.19
CA GLY A 200 6.80 3.70 -17.72
C GLY A 200 7.21 2.49 -18.53
N SER A 201 7.65 1.44 -17.85
CA SER A 201 7.88 0.13 -18.47
C SER A 201 6.55 -0.55 -18.84
N PRO A 202 6.57 -1.53 -19.75
CA PRO A 202 5.38 -2.34 -20.05
C PRO A 202 4.78 -3.01 -18.80
N THR A 203 5.60 -3.43 -17.84
CA THR A 203 5.16 -4.03 -16.57
C THR A 203 4.34 -3.04 -15.75
N PHE A 204 4.78 -1.80 -15.65
CA PHE A 204 4.07 -0.74 -14.94
C PHE A 204 2.80 -0.30 -15.66
N LEU A 205 2.90 0.02 -16.97
CA LEU A 205 1.79 0.59 -17.74
C LEU A 205 0.65 -0.41 -18.02
N ASN A 206 0.95 -1.71 -18.08
CA ASN A 206 -0.05 -2.77 -18.29
C ASN A 206 -0.60 -3.35 -16.98
N ASP A 207 -0.15 -2.87 -15.81
CA ASP A 207 -0.78 -3.23 -14.55
C ASP A 207 -2.25 -2.80 -14.54
N ALA A 208 -3.15 -3.66 -14.04
CA ALA A 208 -4.59 -3.44 -14.13
C ALA A 208 -5.03 -2.14 -13.44
N TYR A 209 -4.47 -1.84 -12.26
CA TYR A 209 -4.80 -0.60 -11.55
C TYR A 209 -4.25 0.63 -12.26
N VAL A 210 -2.99 0.58 -12.70
CA VAL A 210 -2.35 1.71 -13.39
C VAL A 210 -3.08 2.05 -14.68
N ALA A 211 -3.38 1.04 -15.51
CA ALA A 211 -4.08 1.23 -16.78
C ALA A 211 -5.45 1.88 -16.58
N GLU A 212 -6.23 1.36 -15.63
CA GLU A 212 -7.55 1.91 -15.30
C GLU A 212 -7.48 3.32 -14.72
N TYR A 213 -6.56 3.57 -13.80
CA TYR A 213 -6.34 4.91 -13.26
C TYR A 213 -6.06 5.93 -14.36
N LEU A 214 -5.17 5.57 -15.31
CA LEU A 214 -4.80 6.45 -16.40
C LEU A 214 -5.94 6.70 -17.40
N GLU A 215 -6.80 5.71 -17.64
CA GLU A 215 -8.01 5.86 -18.45
C GLU A 215 -8.97 6.85 -17.80
N MET A 216 -9.33 6.63 -16.53
CA MET A 216 -10.20 7.52 -15.76
C MET A 216 -9.62 8.93 -15.62
N ALA A 217 -8.31 9.05 -15.44
CA ALA A 217 -7.67 10.36 -15.32
C ALA A 217 -7.75 11.16 -16.63
N ARG A 218 -7.62 10.52 -17.80
CA ARG A 218 -7.81 11.18 -19.11
C ARG A 218 -9.25 11.67 -19.28
N GLU A 219 -10.23 10.80 -18.98
CA GLU A 219 -11.64 11.18 -19.04
C GLU A 219 -11.97 12.37 -18.13
N ASN A 220 -11.41 12.40 -16.92
CA ASN A 220 -11.63 13.50 -16.00
C ASN A 220 -11.00 14.80 -16.50
N MET A 221 -9.80 14.74 -17.12
CA MET A 221 -9.16 15.93 -17.70
C MET A 221 -9.94 16.50 -18.91
N GLU A 222 -10.57 15.65 -19.72
CA GLU A 222 -11.44 16.10 -20.81
C GLU A 222 -12.63 16.89 -20.25
N LYS A 223 -13.31 16.38 -19.22
CA LYS A 223 -14.46 17.04 -18.56
C LYS A 223 -14.11 18.36 -17.87
N ILE A 224 -12.87 18.53 -17.41
CA ILE A 224 -12.42 19.78 -16.77
C ILE A 224 -12.13 20.87 -17.82
N ASN A 225 -11.78 20.47 -19.05
CA ASN A 225 -11.43 21.39 -20.13
C ASN A 225 -12.65 21.79 -21.01
N GLU A 226 -13.83 21.19 -20.79
CA GLU A 226 -15.13 21.60 -21.38
C GLU A 226 -15.82 22.69 -20.53
#